data_4de27f82e96287540c554061f823cab8
#
_entry.id   4de27f82e96287540c554061f823cab8
#
_cell.length_a   1.000
_cell.length_b   1.000
_cell.length_c   1.000
_cell.angle_alpha   90.00
_cell.angle_beta   90.00
_cell.angle_gamma   90.00
#
_symmetry.space_group_name_H-M   'P 1'
#
loop_
_entity.id
_entity.type
_entity.pdbx_description
1 polymer ?
#
loop_
_entity_poly.entity_id
_entity_poly.type
_entity_poly.pdbx_seq_one_letter_code
_entity_poly.pdbx_strand_id
1 'polypeptide(L)'
;MYEIFMSTQSIAFVAGRSGGHIIPALTLAQQIKETSANTNIIFFTTSYPLDLAIIKKHSSHVSEHVPLTLGNVPFFNVFKIITFSINLCRAFFKAWSTLRRTKPSRVIGMGGYISIPVCLAARILRIPVHLYDLDAKPGKANRFLAKYADKIFVCFEQAKAHLPAAKCELAAYPIRFNEQVKTLLQETAQNQLGLGTKKTVFINGGSQGSVFINACIKEWLELNPHLHSLIQIIHQTGSYDNTDWKALYADMDIPAITFSYRQDLAPCYSACDLIITRAGAGSLFEARFFDKPIITIPLETSSTAHQKDNARALATLFPEKVTMITEQEIKKDNMIFFRSLSKYIYNIPSNASTRSANISSNA
;
A
#
# COMPACT_ATOMS: atom_id res chain seq x y z
N MET A 1 20.56 8.19 43.01
CA MET A 1 20.06 9.34 42.23
C MET A 1 20.86 9.34 40.92
N TYR A 2 20.45 8.49 39.94
CA TYR A 2 20.99 8.51 38.60
C TYR A 2 19.86 9.01 37.70
N GLU A 3 19.83 10.31 37.41
CA GLU A 3 19.10 10.83 36.27
C GLU A 3 19.80 10.33 35.00
N ILE A 4 19.28 9.22 34.46
CA ILE A 4 19.56 8.84 33.09
C ILE A 4 18.90 9.92 32.23
N PHE A 5 19.68 10.87 31.72
CA PHE A 5 19.32 11.71 30.57
C PHE A 5 19.02 10.79 29.40
N MET A 6 17.79 10.36 29.28
CA MET A 6 17.27 9.74 28.05
C MET A 6 17.33 10.83 26.97
N SER A 7 18.40 10.88 26.19
CA SER A 7 18.50 11.77 25.05
C SER A 7 17.34 11.45 24.11
N THR A 8 16.44 12.40 23.98
CA THR A 8 15.30 12.29 23.06
C THR A 8 15.85 12.01 21.65
N GLN A 9 15.66 10.80 21.15
CA GLN A 9 16.15 10.41 19.85
C GLN A 9 15.26 11.05 18.78
N SER A 10 15.86 11.74 17.81
CA SER A 10 15.14 12.27 16.66
C SER A 10 15.39 11.39 15.43
N ILE A 11 14.35 11.12 14.64
CA ILE A 11 14.42 10.40 13.37
C ILE A 11 13.70 11.21 12.31
N ALA A 12 14.31 11.37 11.13
CA ALA A 12 13.70 12.07 10.03
C ALA A 12 13.19 11.07 8.96
N PHE A 13 11.95 11.24 8.53
CA PHE A 13 11.34 10.52 7.41
C PHE A 13 11.19 11.43 6.21
N VAL A 14 11.32 10.88 5.02
CA VAL A 14 10.98 11.59 3.79
C VAL A 14 10.16 10.69 2.87
N ALA A 15 8.93 11.13 2.58
CA ALA A 15 8.00 10.47 1.66
C ALA A 15 7.06 11.51 1.04
N GLY A 16 6.58 11.29 -0.16
CA GLY A 16 5.63 12.23 -0.78
C GLY A 16 5.12 11.78 -2.12
N ARG A 17 4.17 12.54 -2.67
CA ARG A 17 3.53 12.38 -3.98
C ARG A 17 2.57 11.21 -4.11
N SER A 18 2.48 10.33 -3.13
CA SER A 18 1.49 9.25 -3.15
C SER A 18 1.25 8.69 -1.76
N GLY A 19 0.04 8.25 -1.49
CA GLY A 19 -0.28 7.51 -0.27
C GLY A 19 0.56 6.23 -0.13
N GLY A 20 0.99 5.65 -1.25
CA GLY A 20 1.82 4.43 -1.27
C GLY A 20 3.18 4.56 -0.61
N HIS A 21 3.74 5.77 -0.50
CA HIS A 21 4.98 6.03 0.24
C HIS A 21 4.72 6.65 1.62
N ILE A 22 3.74 7.56 1.70
CA ILE A 22 3.49 8.33 2.94
C ILE A 22 2.87 7.43 4.02
N ILE A 23 1.88 6.61 3.68
CA ILE A 23 1.21 5.74 4.66
C ILE A 23 2.17 4.73 5.28
N PRO A 24 2.99 3.98 4.52
CA PRO A 24 4.00 3.10 5.11
C PRO A 24 5.03 3.84 5.98
N ALA A 25 5.43 5.05 5.57
CA ALA A 25 6.35 5.87 6.37
C ALA A 25 5.73 6.28 7.72
N LEU A 26 4.46 6.69 7.73
CA LEU A 26 3.73 7.03 8.94
C LEU A 26 3.50 5.80 9.83
N THR A 27 3.21 4.65 9.23
CA THR A 27 3.08 3.38 9.95
C THR A 27 4.40 3.01 10.64
N LEU A 28 5.53 3.12 9.93
CA LEU A 28 6.84 2.87 10.51
C LEU A 28 7.18 3.88 11.62
N ALA A 29 6.83 5.15 11.44
CA ALA A 29 6.99 6.18 12.46
C ALA A 29 6.14 5.90 13.71
N GLN A 30 4.91 5.43 13.55
CA GLN A 30 4.04 4.99 14.64
C GLN A 30 4.65 3.81 15.39
N GLN A 31 5.07 2.75 14.70
CA GLN A 31 5.72 1.57 15.30
C GLN A 31 6.97 1.93 16.10
N ILE A 32 7.76 2.89 15.61
CA ILE A 32 8.92 3.41 16.35
C ILE A 32 8.48 4.13 17.62
N LYS A 33 7.43 4.95 17.57
CA LYS A 33 6.90 5.63 18.77
C LYS A 33 6.28 4.67 19.79
N GLU A 34 5.67 3.58 19.34
CA GLU A 34 5.13 2.54 20.23
C GLU A 34 6.25 1.84 21.03
N THR A 35 7.42 1.67 20.40
CA THR A 35 8.60 1.09 21.08
C THR A 35 9.42 2.11 21.86
N SER A 36 9.37 3.39 21.47
CA SER A 36 10.13 4.49 22.08
C SER A 36 9.32 5.80 22.01
N ALA A 37 8.46 6.00 23.02
CA ALA A 37 7.49 7.11 23.06
C ALA A 37 8.16 8.50 22.95
N ASN A 38 9.39 8.65 23.45
CA ASN A 38 10.14 9.91 23.45
C ASN A 38 10.86 10.21 22.11
N THR A 39 10.65 9.39 21.05
CA THR A 39 11.26 9.63 19.77
C THR A 39 10.58 10.80 19.04
N ASN A 40 11.37 11.82 18.68
CA ASN A 40 10.89 12.93 17.83
C ASN A 40 10.91 12.50 16.36
N ILE A 41 9.77 12.59 15.71
CA ILE A 41 9.59 12.27 14.28
C ILE A 41 9.51 13.57 13.49
N ILE A 42 10.52 13.80 12.64
CA ILE A 42 10.53 14.89 11.66
C ILE A 42 10.10 14.31 10.32
N PHE A 43 9.09 14.88 9.70
CA PHE A 43 8.52 14.30 8.49
C PHE A 43 8.57 15.29 7.31
N PHE A 44 9.35 14.98 6.28
CA PHE A 44 9.44 15.75 5.05
C PHE A 44 8.46 15.21 4.02
N THR A 45 7.60 16.10 3.48
CA THR A 45 6.67 15.76 2.36
C THR A 45 6.74 16.81 1.28
N THR A 46 6.03 16.59 0.18
CA THR A 46 5.78 17.71 -0.75
C THR A 46 4.67 18.61 -0.23
N SER A 47 4.58 19.84 -0.78
CA SER A 47 3.48 20.78 -0.50
C SER A 47 2.19 20.45 -1.26
N TYR A 48 2.05 19.23 -1.80
CA TYR A 48 0.83 18.81 -2.48
C TYR A 48 -0.34 18.65 -1.52
N PRO A 49 -1.55 19.06 -1.90
CA PRO A 49 -2.72 19.00 -1.01
C PRO A 49 -2.97 17.61 -0.42
N LEU A 50 -2.78 16.55 -1.21
CA LEU A 50 -2.92 15.16 -0.75
C LEU A 50 -1.93 14.82 0.37
N ASP A 51 -0.65 15.19 0.19
CA ASP A 51 0.40 14.92 1.18
C ASP A 51 0.09 15.65 2.50
N LEU A 52 -0.30 16.94 2.39
CA LEU A 52 -0.67 17.75 3.55
C LEU A 52 -1.89 17.18 4.29
N ALA A 53 -2.92 16.74 3.55
CA ALA A 53 -4.12 16.15 4.12
C ALA A 53 -3.82 14.84 4.87
N ILE A 54 -2.97 13.97 4.30
CA ILE A 54 -2.55 12.72 4.95
C ILE A 54 -1.79 13.02 6.25
N ILE A 55 -0.80 13.92 6.22
CA ILE A 55 -0.02 14.25 7.43
C ILE A 55 -0.91 14.89 8.50
N LYS A 56 -1.81 15.81 8.13
CA LYS A 56 -2.75 16.43 9.09
C LYS A 56 -3.57 15.37 9.82
N LYS A 57 -4.00 14.33 9.12
CA LYS A 57 -4.79 13.24 9.69
C LYS A 57 -3.99 12.33 10.65
N HIS A 58 -2.67 12.25 10.47
CA HIS A 58 -1.75 11.45 11.27
C HIS A 58 -0.80 12.31 12.12
N SER A 59 -1.20 13.54 12.46
CA SER A 59 -0.35 14.51 13.17
C SER A 59 0.13 14.04 14.54
N SER A 60 -0.60 13.12 15.22
CA SER A 60 -0.20 12.54 16.51
C SER A 60 1.14 11.79 16.48
N HIS A 61 1.52 11.27 15.32
CA HIS A 61 2.77 10.52 15.15
C HIS A 61 3.94 11.37 14.64
N VAL A 62 3.69 12.64 14.27
CA VAL A 62 4.68 13.54 13.67
C VAL A 62 4.95 14.71 14.62
N SER A 63 6.20 14.85 15.08
CA SER A 63 6.60 15.94 15.97
C SER A 63 6.84 17.25 15.20
N GLU A 64 7.39 17.16 13.99
CA GLU A 64 7.60 18.29 13.10
C GLU A 64 7.35 17.90 11.64
N HIS A 65 6.46 18.63 10.96
CA HIS A 65 6.18 18.45 9.54
C HIS A 65 6.85 19.54 8.71
N VAL A 66 7.61 19.13 7.70
CA VAL A 66 8.40 20.02 6.84
C VAL A 66 7.98 19.83 5.37
N PRO A 67 6.99 20.59 4.88
CA PRO A 67 6.61 20.52 3.48
C PRO A 67 7.65 21.21 2.59
N LEU A 68 8.03 20.53 1.50
CA LEU A 68 8.96 20.98 0.49
C LEU A 68 8.23 21.31 -0.81
N THR A 69 8.45 22.49 -1.36
CA THR A 69 7.82 22.92 -2.61
C THR A 69 8.59 22.35 -3.80
N LEU A 70 8.15 21.17 -4.27
CA LEU A 70 8.70 20.50 -5.44
C LEU A 70 7.55 20.23 -6.44
N GLY A 71 7.68 20.80 -7.64
CA GLY A 71 6.76 20.54 -8.75
C GLY A 71 6.95 19.14 -9.36
N ASN A 72 6.22 18.86 -10.45
CA ASN A 72 6.46 17.67 -11.25
C ASN A 72 7.83 17.74 -11.91
N VAL A 73 8.51 16.60 -12.05
CA VAL A 73 9.73 16.51 -12.85
C VAL A 73 9.38 16.89 -14.29
N PRO A 74 9.96 17.96 -14.83
CA PRO A 74 9.60 18.44 -16.17
C PRO A 74 10.20 17.54 -17.24
N PHE A 75 9.41 17.31 -18.30
CA PHE A 75 9.88 16.69 -19.54
C PHE A 75 9.85 17.78 -20.63
N PHE A 76 10.96 17.99 -21.34
CA PHE A 76 11.08 18.81 -22.55
C PHE A 76 10.85 20.35 -22.49
N ASN A 77 10.63 20.96 -21.34
CA ASN A 77 10.45 22.41 -21.23
C ASN A 77 11.56 23.05 -20.40
N VAL A 78 12.44 23.84 -21.04
CA VAL A 78 13.64 24.45 -20.43
C VAL A 78 13.27 25.33 -19.22
N PHE A 79 12.24 26.18 -19.36
CA PHE A 79 11.81 27.05 -18.24
C PHE A 79 11.31 26.25 -17.05
N LYS A 80 10.58 25.15 -17.29
CA LYS A 80 10.13 24.24 -16.23
C LYS A 80 11.31 23.50 -15.59
N ILE A 81 12.35 23.16 -16.37
CA ILE A 81 13.59 22.54 -15.85
C ILE A 81 14.32 23.53 -14.92
N ILE A 82 14.47 24.79 -15.35
CA ILE A 82 15.12 25.83 -14.50
C ILE A 82 14.33 26.02 -13.21
N THR A 83 13.00 26.20 -13.30
CA THR A 83 12.15 26.37 -12.11
C THR A 83 12.21 25.15 -11.19
N PHE A 84 12.20 23.95 -11.75
CA PHE A 84 12.34 22.71 -10.98
C PHE A 84 13.70 22.64 -10.26
N SER A 85 14.79 23.01 -10.94
CA SER A 85 16.14 23.03 -10.37
C SER A 85 16.25 24.05 -9.23
N ILE A 86 15.68 25.24 -9.37
CA ILE A 86 15.62 26.24 -8.30
C ILE A 86 14.84 25.71 -7.10
N ASN A 87 13.69 25.07 -7.33
CA ASN A 87 12.90 24.51 -6.25
C ASN A 87 13.62 23.32 -5.58
N LEU A 88 14.37 22.53 -6.35
CA LEU A 88 15.19 21.44 -5.81
C LEU A 88 16.29 21.99 -4.89
N CYS A 89 16.97 23.07 -5.30
CA CYS A 89 17.95 23.75 -4.46
C CYS A 89 17.30 24.32 -3.18
N ARG A 90 16.15 24.99 -3.30
CA ARG A 90 15.42 25.50 -2.14
C ARG A 90 15.02 24.37 -1.19
N ALA A 91 14.53 23.25 -1.72
CA ALA A 91 14.19 22.06 -0.93
C ALA A 91 15.41 21.48 -0.23
N PHE A 92 16.56 21.43 -0.91
CA PHE A 92 17.83 21.01 -0.32
C PHE A 92 18.25 21.89 0.85
N PHE A 93 18.30 23.23 0.68
CA PHE A 93 18.70 24.15 1.75
C PHE A 93 17.71 24.14 2.92
N LYS A 94 16.39 24.00 2.66
CA LYS A 94 15.40 23.86 3.71
C LYS A 94 15.60 22.56 4.49
N ALA A 95 15.83 21.45 3.81
CA ALA A 95 16.14 20.17 4.43
C ALA A 95 17.44 20.24 5.24
N TRP A 96 18.51 20.80 4.65
CA TRP A 96 19.80 20.99 5.29
C TRP A 96 19.69 21.79 6.59
N SER A 97 19.00 22.95 6.56
CA SER A 97 18.78 23.80 7.74
C SER A 97 18.00 23.05 8.82
N THR A 98 16.92 22.35 8.45
CA THR A 98 16.12 21.57 9.39
C THR A 98 16.95 20.44 10.02
N LEU A 99 17.65 19.64 9.20
CA LEU A 99 18.46 18.52 9.68
C LEU A 99 19.63 19.00 10.57
N ARG A 100 20.26 20.14 10.24
CA ARG A 100 21.31 20.74 11.06
C ARG A 100 20.81 21.20 12.44
N ARG A 101 19.58 21.71 12.50
CA ARG A 101 18.92 22.14 13.74
C ARG A 101 18.46 20.95 14.58
N THR A 102 17.79 19.97 13.96
CA THR A 102 17.15 18.86 14.65
C THR A 102 18.08 17.70 14.95
N LYS A 103 19.20 17.58 14.24
CA LYS A 103 20.26 16.56 14.39
C LYS A 103 19.67 15.15 14.56
N PRO A 104 18.84 14.66 13.61
CA PRO A 104 18.28 13.32 13.75
C PRO A 104 19.38 12.25 13.71
N SER A 105 19.17 11.16 14.43
CA SER A 105 20.09 10.00 14.44
C SER A 105 20.22 9.33 13.08
N ARG A 106 19.20 9.47 12.23
CA ARG A 106 19.17 8.96 10.85
C ARG A 106 18.05 9.61 10.04
N VAL A 107 18.19 9.56 8.73
CA VAL A 107 17.13 9.90 7.75
C VAL A 107 16.66 8.61 7.08
N ILE A 108 15.34 8.39 7.02
CA ILE A 108 14.70 7.26 6.34
C ILE A 108 14.00 7.77 5.08
N GLY A 109 14.52 7.43 3.90
CA GLY A 109 13.95 7.76 2.62
C GLY A 109 13.05 6.64 2.10
N MET A 110 11.75 6.93 1.91
CA MET A 110 10.77 5.95 1.42
C MET A 110 10.62 5.95 -0.11
N GLY A 111 11.49 6.67 -0.82
CA GLY A 111 11.41 6.81 -2.26
C GLY A 111 10.75 8.11 -2.73
N GLY A 112 10.51 8.19 -4.04
CA GLY A 112 10.09 9.43 -4.67
C GLY A 112 11.23 10.46 -4.80
N TYR A 113 11.12 11.36 -5.79
CA TYR A 113 12.17 12.34 -6.06
C TYR A 113 12.39 13.36 -4.91
N ILE A 114 11.40 13.51 -4.03
CA ILE A 114 11.53 14.35 -2.82
C ILE A 114 12.62 13.83 -1.87
N SER A 115 12.89 12.52 -1.87
CA SER A 115 13.94 11.94 -1.04
C SER A 115 15.34 12.42 -1.44
N ILE A 116 15.54 12.83 -2.70
CA ILE A 116 16.86 13.21 -3.21
C ILE A 116 17.45 14.40 -2.43
N PRO A 117 16.81 15.58 -2.36
CA PRO A 117 17.40 16.72 -1.66
C PRO A 117 17.58 16.47 -0.17
N VAL A 118 16.67 15.73 0.47
CA VAL A 118 16.75 15.46 1.92
C VAL A 118 17.87 14.48 2.25
N CYS A 119 17.97 13.36 1.51
CA CYS A 119 19.04 12.38 1.73
C CYS A 119 20.43 12.92 1.38
N LEU A 120 20.56 13.76 0.34
CA LEU A 120 21.82 14.43 0.02
C LEU A 120 22.23 15.43 1.09
N ALA A 121 21.29 16.22 1.63
CA ALA A 121 21.54 17.13 2.75
C ALA A 121 21.98 16.35 4.00
N ALA A 122 21.33 15.23 4.32
CA ALA A 122 21.72 14.35 5.41
C ALA A 122 23.16 13.83 5.24
N ARG A 123 23.50 13.38 4.02
CA ARG A 123 24.85 12.87 3.71
C ARG A 123 25.93 13.90 3.92
N ILE A 124 25.70 15.17 3.51
CA ILE A 124 26.65 16.29 3.73
C ILE A 124 26.81 16.58 5.23
N LEU A 125 25.72 16.48 6.00
CA LEU A 125 25.73 16.65 7.45
C LEU A 125 26.27 15.42 8.21
N ARG A 126 26.71 14.36 7.51
CA ARG A 126 27.15 13.08 8.08
C ARG A 126 26.08 12.39 8.93
N ILE A 127 24.81 12.63 8.62
CA ILE A 127 23.67 11.93 9.23
C ILE A 127 23.46 10.64 8.45
N PRO A 128 23.36 9.47 9.10
CA PRO A 128 23.12 8.19 8.44
C PRO A 128 21.87 8.23 7.57
N VAL A 129 21.98 7.73 6.34
CA VAL A 129 20.88 7.64 5.37
C VAL A 129 20.47 6.19 5.20
N HIS A 130 19.24 5.89 5.58
CA HIS A 130 18.61 4.61 5.33
C HIS A 130 17.56 4.78 4.23
N LEU A 131 17.49 3.86 3.30
CA LEU A 131 16.40 3.78 2.33
C LEU A 131 15.47 2.65 2.69
N TYR A 132 14.20 2.84 2.44
CA TYR A 132 13.18 1.81 2.58
C TYR A 132 12.47 1.65 1.25
N ASP A 133 12.72 0.55 0.55
CA ASP A 133 12.14 0.29 -0.76
C ASP A 133 10.96 -0.68 -0.62
N LEU A 134 9.81 -0.23 -1.10
CA LEU A 134 8.53 -0.91 -0.91
C LEU A 134 8.16 -1.83 -2.08
N ASP A 135 8.85 -1.70 -3.23
CA ASP A 135 8.49 -2.35 -4.47
C ASP A 135 9.51 -3.44 -4.86
N ALA A 136 9.05 -4.43 -5.64
CA ALA A 136 9.92 -5.49 -6.16
C ALA A 136 10.98 -4.97 -7.14
N LYS A 137 10.67 -3.85 -7.81
CA LYS A 137 11.63 -3.11 -8.64
C LYS A 137 11.78 -1.69 -8.11
N PRO A 138 12.94 -1.35 -7.54
CA PRO A 138 13.19 -0.06 -6.92
C PRO A 138 12.98 1.12 -7.85
N GLY A 139 12.35 2.17 -7.31
CA GLY A 139 12.14 3.42 -8.03
C GLY A 139 13.46 4.12 -8.42
N LYS A 140 13.42 4.99 -9.45
CA LYS A 140 14.59 5.72 -9.94
C LYS A 140 15.30 6.52 -8.83
N ALA A 141 14.56 7.11 -7.90
CA ALA A 141 15.12 7.88 -6.79
C ALA A 141 15.92 7.00 -5.82
N ASN A 142 15.37 5.84 -5.42
CA ASN A 142 16.05 4.91 -4.53
C ASN A 142 17.30 4.30 -5.21
N ARG A 143 17.23 3.94 -6.49
CA ARG A 143 18.41 3.50 -7.26
C ARG A 143 19.51 4.57 -7.32
N PHE A 144 19.14 5.84 -7.49
CA PHE A 144 20.10 6.95 -7.46
C PHE A 144 20.72 7.13 -6.07
N LEU A 145 19.88 7.08 -5.01
CA LEU A 145 20.31 7.31 -3.63
C LEU A 145 21.04 6.12 -3.02
N ALA A 146 20.93 4.92 -3.58
CA ALA A 146 21.52 3.69 -3.06
C ALA A 146 23.04 3.78 -2.84
N LYS A 147 23.75 4.54 -3.70
CA LYS A 147 25.20 4.78 -3.55
C LYS A 147 25.54 5.60 -2.31
N TYR A 148 24.61 6.47 -1.86
CA TYR A 148 24.80 7.37 -0.72
C TYR A 148 24.21 6.81 0.58
N ALA A 149 23.39 5.77 0.50
CA ALA A 149 22.77 5.13 1.65
C ALA A 149 23.78 4.30 2.43
N ASP A 150 23.61 4.26 3.75
CA ASP A 150 24.34 3.38 4.65
C ASP A 150 23.67 2.00 4.74
N LYS A 151 22.31 1.98 4.75
CA LYS A 151 21.49 0.76 4.71
C LYS A 151 20.31 0.92 3.76
N ILE A 152 19.85 -0.19 3.20
CA ILE A 152 18.69 -0.24 2.31
C ILE A 152 17.79 -1.39 2.77
N PHE A 153 16.62 -1.07 3.30
CA PHE A 153 15.60 -2.04 3.63
C PHE A 153 14.73 -2.29 2.41
N VAL A 154 14.53 -3.54 2.05
CA VAL A 154 13.73 -3.94 0.89
C VAL A 154 12.59 -4.86 1.33
N CYS A 155 11.37 -4.62 0.85
CA CYS A 155 10.22 -5.47 1.16
C CYS A 155 10.10 -6.70 0.25
N PHE A 156 10.78 -6.68 -0.88
CA PHE A 156 10.85 -7.79 -1.84
C PHE A 156 12.31 -8.19 -2.06
N GLU A 157 12.60 -9.49 -1.99
CA GLU A 157 13.95 -10.01 -2.24
C GLU A 157 14.48 -9.64 -3.64
N GLN A 158 13.55 -9.59 -4.63
CA GLN A 158 13.86 -9.24 -6.01
C GLN A 158 14.45 -7.83 -6.16
N ALA A 159 14.15 -6.92 -5.24
CA ALA A 159 14.70 -5.56 -5.26
C ALA A 159 16.23 -5.54 -5.13
N LYS A 160 16.84 -6.52 -4.44
CA LYS A 160 18.28 -6.64 -4.24
C LYS A 160 19.05 -6.76 -5.56
N ALA A 161 18.44 -7.33 -6.60
CA ALA A 161 19.08 -7.45 -7.93
C ALA A 161 19.34 -6.09 -8.60
N HIS A 162 18.70 -5.02 -8.11
CA HIS A 162 18.77 -3.67 -8.69
C HIS A 162 19.49 -2.66 -7.79
N LEU A 163 20.00 -3.09 -6.64
CA LEU A 163 20.61 -2.26 -5.60
C LEU A 163 21.95 -2.87 -5.15
N PRO A 164 22.81 -2.10 -4.46
CA PRO A 164 24.02 -2.66 -3.86
C PRO A 164 23.70 -3.72 -2.81
N ALA A 165 23.79 -4.98 -3.17
CA ALA A 165 23.33 -6.12 -2.35
C ALA A 165 23.92 -6.13 -0.93
N ALA A 166 25.20 -5.73 -0.78
CA ALA A 166 25.87 -5.65 0.53
C ALA A 166 25.25 -4.64 1.50
N LYS A 167 24.43 -3.70 1.02
CA LYS A 167 23.70 -2.72 1.85
C LYS A 167 22.24 -3.10 2.07
N CYS A 168 21.75 -4.15 1.39
CA CYS A 168 20.34 -4.52 1.38
C CYS A 168 20.01 -5.51 2.50
N GLU A 169 19.02 -5.18 3.30
CA GLU A 169 18.42 -6.04 4.31
C GLU A 169 16.94 -6.27 3.95
N LEU A 170 16.46 -7.52 4.00
CA LEU A 170 15.04 -7.81 3.84
C LEU A 170 14.29 -7.31 5.06
N ALA A 171 13.23 -6.56 4.86
CA ALA A 171 12.41 -5.99 5.91
C ALA A 171 10.91 -6.23 5.65
N ALA A 172 10.14 -6.34 6.71
CA ALA A 172 8.69 -6.45 6.60
C ALA A 172 8.10 -5.16 6.02
N TYR A 173 7.07 -5.30 5.17
CA TYR A 173 6.30 -4.14 4.72
C TYR A 173 5.60 -3.49 5.92
N PRO A 174 5.67 -2.16 6.10
CA PRO A 174 5.00 -1.46 7.19
C PRO A 174 3.48 -1.48 6.99
N ILE A 175 2.82 -2.51 7.53
CA ILE A 175 1.38 -2.69 7.46
C ILE A 175 0.71 -1.86 8.54
N ARG A 176 -0.31 -1.09 8.16
CA ARG A 176 -1.06 -0.20 9.09
C ARG A 176 -1.98 -0.93 10.06
N PHE A 177 -2.16 -2.22 9.91
CA PHE A 177 -2.97 -3.05 10.79
C PHE A 177 -2.09 -3.67 11.89
N ASN A 178 -2.60 -3.74 13.11
CA ASN A 178 -1.98 -4.51 14.18
C ASN A 178 -2.45 -5.97 14.13
N GLU A 179 -1.72 -6.87 14.77
CA GLU A 179 -2.04 -8.32 14.79
C GLU A 179 -3.43 -8.61 15.41
N GLN A 180 -3.92 -7.73 16.28
CA GLN A 180 -5.22 -7.91 16.92
C GLN A 180 -6.39 -7.91 15.93
N VAL A 181 -6.27 -7.21 14.78
CA VAL A 181 -7.33 -7.23 13.77
C VAL A 181 -7.53 -8.61 13.14
N LYS A 182 -6.53 -9.51 13.20
CA LYS A 182 -6.67 -10.91 12.73
C LYS A 182 -7.59 -11.75 13.61
N THR A 183 -7.81 -11.33 14.86
CA THR A 183 -8.75 -12.02 15.77
C THR A 183 -10.21 -11.75 15.43
N LEU A 184 -10.50 -10.77 14.58
CA LEU A 184 -11.85 -10.49 14.12
C LEU A 184 -12.35 -11.65 13.25
N LEU A 185 -13.33 -12.38 13.77
CA LEU A 185 -13.94 -13.49 13.05
C LEU A 185 -14.62 -13.00 11.77
N GLN A 186 -14.53 -13.76 10.69
CA GLN A 186 -15.12 -13.43 9.40
C GLN A 186 -16.62 -13.13 9.52
N GLU A 187 -17.37 -13.96 10.21
CA GLU A 187 -18.81 -13.76 10.43
C GLU A 187 -19.09 -12.44 11.18
N THR A 188 -18.30 -12.13 12.21
CA THR A 188 -18.43 -10.85 12.94
C THR A 188 -18.16 -9.67 12.02
N ALA A 189 -17.13 -9.76 11.18
CA ALA A 189 -16.79 -8.72 10.20
C ALA A 189 -17.89 -8.56 9.13
N GLN A 190 -18.48 -9.67 8.66
CA GLN A 190 -19.61 -9.66 7.74
C GLN A 190 -20.82 -8.97 8.37
N ASN A 191 -21.16 -9.33 9.60
CA ASN A 191 -22.27 -8.71 10.35
C ASN A 191 -22.07 -7.21 10.59
N GLN A 192 -20.83 -6.78 10.95
CA GLN A 192 -20.48 -5.36 11.09
C GLN A 192 -20.66 -4.57 9.78
N LEU A 193 -20.51 -5.24 8.67
CA LEU A 193 -20.69 -4.68 7.34
C LEU A 193 -22.14 -4.81 6.84
N GLY A 194 -23.07 -5.42 7.59
CA GLY A 194 -24.44 -5.66 7.16
C GLY A 194 -24.56 -6.73 6.07
N LEU A 195 -23.58 -7.63 5.98
CA LEU A 195 -23.54 -8.75 5.04
C LEU A 195 -23.98 -10.05 5.74
N GLY A 196 -24.46 -11.02 4.96
CA GLY A 196 -24.77 -12.36 5.43
C GLY A 196 -23.55 -13.29 5.40
N THR A 197 -23.82 -14.61 5.32
CA THR A 197 -22.79 -15.67 5.34
C THR A 197 -22.41 -16.20 3.95
N LYS A 198 -22.86 -15.53 2.88
CA LYS A 198 -22.49 -15.92 1.51
C LYS A 198 -20.98 -15.70 1.27
N LYS A 199 -20.47 -16.33 0.21
CA LYS A 199 -19.07 -16.09 -0.22
C LYS A 199 -18.86 -14.63 -0.55
N THR A 200 -17.87 -14.02 0.10
CA THR A 200 -17.63 -12.57 0.04
C THR A 200 -16.45 -12.26 -0.84
N VAL A 201 -16.68 -11.54 -1.93
CA VAL A 201 -15.63 -11.03 -2.80
C VAL A 201 -15.37 -9.58 -2.49
N PHE A 202 -14.12 -9.25 -2.13
CA PHE A 202 -13.69 -7.87 -1.92
C PHE A 202 -12.97 -7.34 -3.16
N ILE A 203 -13.58 -6.37 -3.83
CA ILE A 203 -13.05 -5.70 -5.02
C ILE A 203 -12.40 -4.38 -4.55
N ASN A 204 -11.07 -4.32 -4.63
CA ASN A 204 -10.26 -3.18 -4.19
C ASN A 204 -9.39 -2.68 -5.35
N GLY A 205 -9.87 -1.73 -6.12
CA GLY A 205 -9.12 -1.09 -7.21
C GLY A 205 -7.97 -0.18 -6.76
N GLY A 206 -7.64 -0.16 -5.45
CA GLY A 206 -6.72 0.80 -4.84
C GLY A 206 -7.45 2.07 -4.38
N SER A 207 -6.71 3.04 -3.82
CA SER A 207 -7.28 4.26 -3.23
C SER A 207 -8.11 5.13 -4.19
N GLN A 208 -7.88 5.01 -5.50
CA GLN A 208 -8.61 5.74 -6.53
C GLN A 208 -9.67 4.89 -7.24
N GLY A 209 -9.75 3.60 -6.90
CA GLY A 209 -10.54 2.62 -7.63
C GLY A 209 -9.91 2.22 -8.97
N SER A 210 -10.63 1.42 -9.75
CA SER A 210 -10.18 0.96 -11.06
C SER A 210 -11.35 0.75 -12.01
N VAL A 211 -11.59 1.69 -12.90
CA VAL A 211 -12.64 1.58 -13.95
C VAL A 211 -12.48 0.29 -14.76
N PHE A 212 -11.25 -0.14 -15.03
CA PHE A 212 -10.99 -1.38 -15.77
C PHE A 212 -11.46 -2.63 -14.97
N ILE A 213 -11.08 -2.74 -13.70
CA ILE A 213 -11.51 -3.87 -12.85
C ILE A 213 -13.04 -3.83 -12.71
N ASN A 214 -13.61 -2.66 -12.48
CA ASN A 214 -15.04 -2.47 -12.34
C ASN A 214 -15.79 -2.97 -13.61
N ALA A 215 -15.34 -2.60 -14.80
CA ALA A 215 -15.92 -3.07 -16.06
C ALA A 215 -15.84 -4.60 -16.20
N CYS A 216 -14.70 -5.21 -15.87
CA CYS A 216 -14.55 -6.67 -15.89
C CYS A 216 -15.49 -7.38 -14.90
N ILE A 217 -15.70 -6.81 -13.72
CA ILE A 217 -16.65 -7.37 -12.73
C ILE A 217 -18.07 -7.26 -13.23
N LYS A 218 -18.47 -6.12 -13.79
CA LYS A 218 -19.80 -5.95 -14.35
C LYS A 218 -20.09 -6.99 -15.43
N GLU A 219 -19.21 -7.11 -16.41
CA GLU A 219 -19.33 -8.08 -17.51
C GLU A 219 -19.38 -9.53 -16.98
N TRP A 220 -18.54 -9.86 -16.00
CA TRP A 220 -18.54 -11.18 -15.39
C TRP A 220 -19.87 -11.51 -14.70
N LEU A 221 -20.47 -10.56 -13.99
CA LEU A 221 -21.77 -10.73 -13.32
C LEU A 221 -22.88 -10.92 -14.35
N GLU A 222 -22.93 -10.10 -15.40
CA GLU A 222 -23.92 -10.19 -16.45
C GLU A 222 -23.91 -11.57 -17.17
N LEU A 223 -22.72 -12.15 -17.34
CA LEU A 223 -22.54 -13.46 -17.98
C LEU A 223 -22.75 -14.66 -17.03
N ASN A 224 -22.80 -14.44 -15.71
CA ASN A 224 -22.90 -15.53 -14.72
C ASN A 224 -24.04 -15.33 -13.71
N PRO A 225 -25.31 -15.15 -14.16
CA PRO A 225 -26.42 -14.89 -13.25
C PRO A 225 -26.67 -16.00 -12.23
N HIS A 226 -26.30 -17.24 -12.55
CA HIS A 226 -26.41 -18.39 -11.66
C HIS A 226 -25.52 -18.31 -10.41
N LEU A 227 -24.51 -17.42 -10.40
CA LEU A 227 -23.62 -17.18 -9.24
C LEU A 227 -24.17 -16.12 -8.28
N HIS A 228 -25.14 -15.31 -8.68
CA HIS A 228 -25.63 -14.18 -7.87
C HIS A 228 -26.15 -14.62 -6.49
N SER A 229 -26.85 -15.76 -6.44
CA SER A 229 -27.35 -16.30 -5.16
C SER A 229 -26.26 -16.81 -4.22
N LEU A 230 -25.05 -17.10 -4.73
CA LEU A 230 -23.95 -17.72 -3.99
C LEU A 230 -22.99 -16.69 -3.37
N ILE A 231 -23.00 -15.46 -3.85
CA ILE A 231 -22.01 -14.45 -3.52
C ILE A 231 -22.62 -13.22 -2.83
N GLN A 232 -21.74 -12.48 -2.18
CA GLN A 232 -21.96 -11.09 -1.74
C GLN A 232 -20.68 -10.31 -1.99
N ILE A 233 -20.80 -8.98 -2.12
CA ILE A 233 -19.71 -8.17 -2.64
C ILE A 233 -19.40 -6.99 -1.70
N ILE A 234 -18.12 -6.75 -1.48
CA ILE A 234 -17.58 -5.51 -0.93
C ILE A 234 -16.83 -4.82 -2.07
N HIS A 235 -17.22 -3.60 -2.45
CA HIS A 235 -16.66 -2.95 -3.63
C HIS A 235 -16.18 -1.53 -3.35
N GLN A 236 -14.87 -1.32 -3.41
CA GLN A 236 -14.27 0.01 -3.47
C GLN A 236 -14.23 0.47 -4.94
N THR A 237 -15.28 1.17 -5.36
CA THR A 237 -15.51 1.57 -6.76
C THR A 237 -14.55 2.65 -7.25
N GLY A 238 -14.08 3.52 -6.34
CA GLY A 238 -13.30 4.70 -6.67
C GLY A 238 -14.16 5.90 -7.03
N SER A 239 -13.47 7.01 -7.39
CA SER A 239 -14.14 8.30 -7.68
C SER A 239 -14.30 8.58 -9.18
N TYR A 240 -13.76 7.73 -10.04
CA TYR A 240 -13.76 7.94 -11.50
C TYR A 240 -14.76 7.07 -12.26
N ASP A 241 -15.52 6.25 -11.55
CA ASP A 241 -16.56 5.40 -12.12
C ASP A 241 -17.94 6.02 -11.82
N ASN A 242 -18.71 6.31 -12.85
CA ASN A 242 -20.03 6.92 -12.74
C ASN A 242 -21.17 5.89 -12.66
N THR A 243 -20.86 4.59 -12.62
CA THR A 243 -21.86 3.53 -12.51
C THR A 243 -22.51 3.57 -11.12
N ASP A 244 -23.84 3.53 -11.08
CA ASP A 244 -24.57 3.30 -9.82
C ASP A 244 -24.45 1.83 -9.44
N TRP A 245 -23.34 1.50 -8.78
CA TRP A 245 -23.03 0.15 -8.34
C TRP A 245 -24.03 -0.40 -7.33
N LYS A 246 -24.63 0.49 -6.53
CA LYS A 246 -25.63 0.08 -5.56
C LYS A 246 -26.92 -0.39 -6.24
N ALA A 247 -27.40 0.35 -7.20
CA ALA A 247 -28.55 -0.03 -8.02
C ALA A 247 -28.26 -1.33 -8.82
N LEU A 248 -27.09 -1.40 -9.48
CA LEU A 248 -26.69 -2.57 -10.27
C LEU A 248 -26.71 -3.87 -9.46
N TYR A 249 -26.15 -3.86 -8.25
CA TYR A 249 -26.14 -5.04 -7.38
C TYR A 249 -27.54 -5.38 -6.88
N ALA A 250 -28.36 -4.37 -6.59
CA ALA A 250 -29.77 -4.57 -6.16
C ALA A 250 -30.59 -5.21 -7.28
N ASP A 251 -30.45 -4.75 -8.52
CA ASP A 251 -31.15 -5.31 -9.71
C ASP A 251 -30.75 -6.77 -9.98
N MET A 252 -29.56 -7.19 -9.52
CA MET A 252 -29.06 -8.57 -9.62
C MET A 252 -29.32 -9.43 -8.39
N ASP A 253 -30.05 -8.93 -7.39
CA ASP A 253 -30.26 -9.60 -6.08
C ASP A 253 -28.95 -10.00 -5.36
N ILE A 254 -27.87 -9.25 -5.57
CA ILE A 254 -26.58 -9.50 -4.93
C ILE A 254 -26.44 -8.59 -3.69
N PRO A 255 -26.32 -9.16 -2.47
CA PRO A 255 -25.99 -8.35 -1.31
C PRO A 255 -24.63 -7.68 -1.49
N ALA A 256 -24.58 -6.36 -1.39
CA ALA A 256 -23.34 -5.65 -1.63
C ALA A 256 -23.18 -4.38 -0.78
N ILE A 257 -21.93 -4.04 -0.48
CA ILE A 257 -21.51 -2.77 0.09
C ILE A 257 -20.61 -2.07 -0.90
N THR A 258 -20.96 -0.85 -1.26
CA THR A 258 -20.21 -0.02 -2.20
C THR A 258 -19.74 1.27 -1.54
N PHE A 259 -18.51 1.67 -1.83
CA PHE A 259 -17.95 2.95 -1.38
C PHE A 259 -16.87 3.42 -2.36
N SER A 260 -16.77 4.73 -2.56
CA SER A 260 -15.72 5.31 -3.41
C SER A 260 -14.34 5.20 -2.74
N TYR A 261 -14.28 5.43 -1.43
CA TYR A 261 -13.08 5.33 -0.61
C TYR A 261 -13.42 5.00 0.83
N ARG A 262 -12.65 4.09 1.43
CA ARG A 262 -12.75 3.76 2.86
C ARG A 262 -11.36 3.72 3.47
N GLN A 263 -11.20 4.36 4.62
CA GLN A 263 -9.91 4.41 5.32
C GLN A 263 -9.61 3.12 6.06
N ASP A 264 -10.56 2.66 6.86
CA ASP A 264 -10.44 1.39 7.58
C ASP A 264 -10.98 0.26 6.72
N LEU A 265 -10.06 -0.49 6.15
CA LEU A 265 -10.35 -1.67 5.34
C LEU A 265 -10.22 -3.00 6.11
N ALA A 266 -9.82 -2.96 7.39
CA ALA A 266 -9.66 -4.19 8.18
C ALA A 266 -10.93 -5.05 8.21
N PRO A 267 -12.15 -4.50 8.45
CA PRO A 267 -13.38 -5.30 8.37
C PRO A 267 -13.61 -5.90 6.97
N CYS A 268 -13.25 -5.18 5.89
CA CYS A 268 -13.41 -5.67 4.52
C CYS A 268 -12.48 -6.87 4.24
N TYR A 269 -11.22 -6.77 4.66
CA TYR A 269 -10.25 -7.86 4.54
C TYR A 269 -10.64 -9.06 5.42
N SER A 270 -11.13 -8.83 6.64
CA SER A 270 -11.56 -9.92 7.54
C SER A 270 -12.80 -10.63 7.00
N ALA A 271 -13.76 -9.88 6.45
CA ALA A 271 -15.05 -10.40 5.96
C ALA A 271 -14.94 -11.21 4.67
N CYS A 272 -13.93 -10.96 3.83
CA CYS A 272 -13.88 -11.54 2.49
C CYS A 272 -13.27 -12.95 2.45
N ASP A 273 -13.63 -13.68 1.40
CA ASP A 273 -13.05 -14.98 1.03
C ASP A 273 -12.04 -14.85 -0.11
N LEU A 274 -12.21 -13.84 -0.96
CA LEU A 274 -11.37 -13.54 -2.11
C LEU A 274 -11.18 -12.04 -2.24
N ILE A 275 -9.97 -11.62 -2.62
CA ILE A 275 -9.64 -10.24 -2.92
C ILE A 275 -9.28 -10.09 -4.39
N ILE A 276 -9.91 -9.12 -5.07
CA ILE A 276 -9.51 -8.68 -6.40
C ILE A 276 -8.92 -7.28 -6.28
N THR A 277 -7.65 -7.11 -6.67
CA THR A 277 -6.96 -5.83 -6.41
C THR A 277 -5.93 -5.46 -7.47
N ARG A 278 -5.59 -4.18 -7.52
CA ARG A 278 -4.38 -3.70 -8.20
C ARG A 278 -3.12 -4.17 -7.44
N ALA A 279 -1.98 -4.18 -8.12
CA ALA A 279 -0.72 -4.68 -7.58
C ALA A 279 0.18 -3.59 -6.95
N GLY A 280 -0.42 -2.58 -6.35
CA GLY A 280 0.32 -1.69 -5.45
C GLY A 280 0.84 -2.47 -4.25
N ALA A 281 2.09 -2.25 -3.84
CA ALA A 281 2.70 -3.00 -2.75
C ALA A 281 1.83 -3.01 -1.48
N GLY A 282 1.26 -1.86 -1.10
CA GLY A 282 0.36 -1.75 0.06
C GLY A 282 -0.82 -2.71 -0.01
N SER A 283 -1.57 -2.70 -1.13
CA SER A 283 -2.74 -3.57 -1.29
C SER A 283 -2.37 -5.05 -1.26
N LEU A 284 -1.24 -5.42 -1.87
CA LEU A 284 -0.76 -6.81 -1.89
C LEU A 284 -0.35 -7.29 -0.50
N PHE A 285 0.45 -6.50 0.22
CA PHE A 285 0.90 -6.86 1.57
C PHE A 285 -0.23 -6.82 2.59
N GLU A 286 -1.17 -5.88 2.48
CA GLU A 286 -2.38 -5.87 3.31
C GLU A 286 -3.23 -7.13 3.08
N ALA A 287 -3.49 -7.50 1.83
CA ALA A 287 -4.22 -8.73 1.52
C ALA A 287 -3.50 -9.98 2.06
N ARG A 288 -2.17 -10.05 1.92
CA ARG A 288 -1.36 -11.14 2.49
C ARG A 288 -1.34 -11.15 4.01
N PHE A 289 -1.40 -10.00 4.66
CA PHE A 289 -1.51 -9.92 6.12
C PHE A 289 -2.74 -10.65 6.65
N PHE A 290 -3.87 -10.58 5.92
CA PHE A 290 -5.10 -11.31 6.27
C PHE A 290 -5.13 -12.75 5.72
N ASP A 291 -4.06 -13.21 5.08
CA ASP A 291 -3.90 -14.55 4.49
C ASP A 291 -5.01 -14.95 3.50
N LYS A 292 -5.56 -13.99 2.78
CA LYS A 292 -6.66 -14.22 1.83
C LYS A 292 -6.13 -14.58 0.44
N PRO A 293 -6.87 -15.39 -0.34
CA PRO A 293 -6.66 -15.56 -1.77
C PRO A 293 -6.76 -14.21 -2.50
N ILE A 294 -5.89 -14.00 -3.50
CA ILE A 294 -5.79 -12.75 -4.24
C ILE A 294 -5.81 -13.03 -5.74
N ILE A 295 -6.68 -12.35 -6.47
CA ILE A 295 -6.52 -12.12 -7.91
C ILE A 295 -6.00 -10.69 -8.07
N THR A 296 -4.78 -10.54 -8.58
CA THR A 296 -4.19 -9.23 -8.76
C THR A 296 -4.03 -8.87 -10.23
N ILE A 297 -4.49 -7.65 -10.57
CA ILE A 297 -4.47 -7.10 -11.91
C ILE A 297 -3.60 -5.84 -11.88
N PRO A 298 -2.30 -5.96 -12.25
CA PRO A 298 -1.38 -4.81 -12.20
C PRO A 298 -1.80 -3.72 -13.16
N LEU A 299 -1.65 -2.47 -12.74
CA LEU A 299 -1.84 -1.31 -13.62
C LEU A 299 -0.54 -1.09 -14.42
N GLU A 300 -0.63 -1.23 -15.75
CA GLU A 300 0.52 -1.18 -16.65
C GLU A 300 0.62 0.18 -17.37
N THR A 301 1.01 1.22 -16.65
CA THR A 301 1.39 2.51 -17.24
C THR A 301 2.89 2.75 -17.07
N SER A 302 3.45 3.74 -17.77
CA SER A 302 4.86 4.10 -17.63
C SER A 302 5.27 4.47 -16.21
N SER A 303 4.33 4.97 -15.40
CA SER A 303 4.55 5.36 -14.01
C SER A 303 4.29 4.23 -13.00
N THR A 304 3.56 3.19 -13.39
CA THR A 304 3.14 2.08 -12.51
C THR A 304 3.67 0.71 -12.94
N ALA A 305 4.63 0.67 -13.86
CA ALA A 305 5.22 -0.58 -14.37
C ALA A 305 5.77 -1.50 -13.26
N HIS A 306 6.18 -0.94 -12.11
CA HIS A 306 6.59 -1.68 -10.92
C HIS A 306 5.48 -2.58 -10.36
N GLN A 307 4.19 -2.28 -10.59
CA GLN A 307 3.09 -3.12 -10.12
C GLN A 307 3.15 -4.53 -10.72
N LYS A 308 3.56 -4.66 -11.98
CA LYS A 308 3.73 -5.96 -12.63
C LYS A 308 4.83 -6.79 -11.95
N ASP A 309 5.92 -6.15 -11.57
CA ASP A 309 7.03 -6.79 -10.86
C ASP A 309 6.59 -7.19 -9.44
N ASN A 310 5.82 -6.35 -8.72
CA ASN A 310 5.24 -6.67 -7.41
C ASN A 310 4.29 -7.89 -7.49
N ALA A 311 3.36 -7.89 -8.45
CA ALA A 311 2.42 -8.98 -8.64
C ALA A 311 3.13 -10.30 -8.94
N ARG A 312 4.11 -10.27 -9.86
CA ARG A 312 4.92 -11.44 -10.22
C ARG A 312 5.70 -11.97 -9.03
N ALA A 313 6.37 -11.09 -8.28
CA ALA A 313 7.14 -11.47 -7.11
C ALA A 313 6.26 -12.17 -6.07
N LEU A 314 5.09 -11.63 -5.80
CA LEU A 314 4.17 -12.20 -4.82
C LEU A 314 3.54 -13.51 -5.31
N ALA A 315 3.14 -13.59 -6.58
CA ALA A 315 2.59 -14.82 -7.16
C ALA A 315 3.62 -15.96 -7.20
N THR A 316 4.90 -15.64 -7.41
CA THR A 316 5.97 -16.65 -7.36
C THR A 316 6.20 -17.15 -5.93
N LEU A 317 6.10 -16.29 -4.91
CA LEU A 317 6.28 -16.67 -3.51
C LEU A 317 5.07 -17.44 -2.94
N PHE A 318 3.87 -17.14 -3.42
CA PHE A 318 2.61 -17.69 -2.90
C PHE A 318 1.68 -18.17 -4.03
N PRO A 319 2.10 -19.16 -4.85
CA PRO A 319 1.37 -19.59 -6.05
C PRO A 319 -0.04 -20.12 -5.74
N GLU A 320 -0.25 -20.70 -4.54
CA GLU A 320 -1.54 -21.22 -4.10
C GLU A 320 -2.54 -20.12 -3.69
N LYS A 321 -2.04 -18.93 -3.37
CA LYS A 321 -2.84 -17.83 -2.82
C LYS A 321 -2.95 -16.63 -3.77
N VAL A 322 -2.01 -16.45 -4.69
CA VAL A 322 -1.92 -15.26 -5.52
C VAL A 322 -1.94 -15.62 -6.99
N THR A 323 -3.01 -15.21 -7.66
CA THR A 323 -3.15 -15.31 -9.12
C THR A 323 -2.92 -13.93 -9.73
N MET A 324 -1.90 -13.80 -10.56
CA MET A 324 -1.65 -12.59 -11.33
C MET A 324 -2.24 -12.72 -12.73
N ILE A 325 -3.03 -11.74 -13.15
CA ILE A 325 -3.57 -11.64 -14.52
C ILE A 325 -3.36 -10.19 -14.98
N THR A 326 -2.75 -10.00 -16.14
CA THR A 326 -2.49 -8.66 -16.69
C THR A 326 -3.72 -8.10 -17.40
N GLU A 327 -3.81 -6.76 -17.50
CA GLU A 327 -4.86 -6.13 -18.32
C GLU A 327 -4.78 -6.56 -19.80
N GLN A 328 -3.57 -6.81 -20.31
CA GLN A 328 -3.37 -7.24 -21.69
C GLN A 328 -3.92 -8.65 -21.93
N GLU A 329 -3.72 -9.58 -20.98
CA GLU A 329 -4.31 -10.93 -21.05
C GLU A 329 -5.82 -10.88 -21.01
N ILE A 330 -6.41 -10.07 -20.13
CA ILE A 330 -7.86 -9.90 -20.02
C ILE A 330 -8.44 -9.27 -21.31
N LYS A 331 -7.79 -8.25 -21.86
CA LYS A 331 -8.21 -7.62 -23.13
C LYS A 331 -8.15 -8.57 -24.32
N LYS A 332 -7.23 -9.54 -24.29
CA LYS A 332 -7.09 -10.56 -25.33
C LYS A 332 -8.11 -11.69 -25.17
N ASP A 333 -8.34 -12.13 -23.94
CA ASP A 333 -9.29 -13.17 -23.56
C ASP A 333 -9.78 -12.93 -22.14
N ASN A 334 -10.98 -12.33 -22.00
CA ASN A 334 -11.59 -12.04 -20.71
C ASN A 334 -11.95 -13.32 -19.91
N MET A 335 -12.08 -14.47 -20.62
CA MET A 335 -12.38 -15.76 -19.99
C MET A 335 -11.27 -16.21 -19.03
N ILE A 336 -10.03 -15.74 -19.19
CA ILE A 336 -8.94 -16.04 -18.24
C ILE A 336 -9.31 -15.51 -16.85
N PHE A 337 -9.77 -14.28 -16.77
CA PHE A 337 -10.21 -13.67 -15.52
C PHE A 337 -11.49 -14.32 -14.99
N PHE A 338 -12.47 -14.54 -15.85
CA PHE A 338 -13.77 -15.12 -15.47
C PHE A 338 -13.64 -16.53 -14.93
N ARG A 339 -12.85 -17.40 -15.58
CA ARG A 339 -12.54 -18.75 -15.08
C ARG A 339 -11.82 -18.70 -13.75
N SER A 340 -10.84 -17.80 -13.58
CA SER A 340 -10.10 -17.65 -12.32
C SER A 340 -11.04 -17.25 -11.19
N LEU A 341 -11.92 -16.26 -11.42
CA LEU A 341 -12.88 -15.81 -10.42
C LEU A 341 -13.90 -16.92 -10.07
N SER A 342 -14.49 -17.55 -11.07
CA SER A 342 -15.44 -18.66 -10.88
C SER A 342 -14.81 -19.84 -10.13
N LYS A 343 -13.55 -20.20 -10.44
CA LYS A 343 -12.80 -21.23 -9.72
C LYS A 343 -12.76 -20.97 -8.22
N TYR A 344 -12.45 -19.74 -7.81
CA TYR A 344 -12.43 -19.38 -6.39
C TYR A 344 -13.81 -19.46 -5.74
N ILE A 345 -14.86 -19.06 -6.45
CA ILE A 345 -16.24 -19.12 -5.91
C ILE A 345 -16.69 -20.57 -5.69
N TYR A 346 -16.39 -21.47 -6.61
CA TYR A 346 -16.76 -22.89 -6.47
C TYR A 346 -15.87 -23.67 -5.49
N ASN A 347 -14.57 -23.34 -5.39
CA ASN A 347 -13.61 -24.14 -4.63
C ASN A 347 -13.35 -23.62 -3.21
N ILE A 348 -13.86 -22.45 -2.82
CA ILE A 348 -13.74 -21.97 -1.42
C ILE A 348 -14.75 -22.76 -0.58
N PRO A 349 -14.32 -23.54 0.45
CA PRO A 349 -15.25 -24.23 1.32
C PRO A 349 -16.17 -23.21 1.99
N SER A 350 -17.48 -23.45 1.93
CA SER A 350 -18.43 -22.66 2.72
C SER A 350 -18.10 -22.87 4.20
N ASN A 351 -17.92 -21.82 4.97
CA ASN A 351 -17.53 -21.85 6.40
C ASN A 351 -18.52 -22.57 7.33
N ALA A 352 -19.57 -23.20 6.81
CA ALA A 352 -20.62 -23.86 7.57
C ALA A 352 -20.27 -25.27 8.09
N SER A 353 -19.16 -25.90 7.66
CA SER A 353 -18.92 -27.31 7.99
C SER A 353 -17.64 -27.68 8.76
N THR A 354 -16.76 -26.73 9.06
CA THR A 354 -15.45 -27.07 9.65
C THR A 354 -15.26 -26.75 11.14
N ARG A 355 -16.31 -26.33 11.87
CA ARG A 355 -16.21 -26.02 13.31
C ARG A 355 -16.89 -26.99 14.28
N SER A 356 -17.55 -28.06 13.81
CA SER A 356 -18.12 -29.09 14.70
C SER A 356 -17.18 -30.27 14.99
N ALA A 357 -16.02 -30.37 14.36
CA ALA A 357 -15.16 -31.54 14.50
C ALA A 357 -14.00 -31.44 15.49
N ASN A 358 -13.71 -30.24 16.07
CA ASN A 358 -12.55 -30.06 16.95
C ASN A 358 -12.87 -29.74 18.43
N ILE A 359 -14.10 -29.99 18.90
CA ILE A 359 -14.43 -29.78 20.34
C ILE A 359 -14.61 -31.12 21.11
N SER A 360 -14.45 -32.28 20.47
CA SER A 360 -14.68 -33.56 21.12
C SER A 360 -13.45 -34.47 21.26
N SER A 361 -12.23 -33.92 21.33
CA SER A 361 -11.06 -34.72 21.69
C SER A 361 -10.09 -33.93 22.59
N ASN A 362 -10.52 -33.61 23.80
CA ASN A 362 -9.71 -33.44 24.99
C ASN A 362 -10.67 -33.23 26.18
N ALA A 363 -11.16 -34.34 26.71
CA ALA A 363 -11.67 -34.50 28.06
C ALA A 363 -10.80 -35.57 28.70
#